data_3e698d269dc34f561145c0bce09158bb
#
_entry.id   3e698d269dc34f561145c0bce09158bb
#
_cell.length_a   1.000
_cell.length_b   1.000
_cell.length_c   1.000
_cell.angle_alpha   90.00
_cell.angle_beta   90.00
_cell.angle_gamma   90.00
#
_symmetry.space_group_name_H-M   'P 1'
#
loop_
_entity.id
_entity.type
_entity.pdbx_description
1 polymer ?
#
loop_
_entity_poly.entity_id
_entity_poly.type
_entity_poly.pdbx_seq_one_letter_code
_entity_poly.pdbx_strand_id
1 'polypeptide(L)'
;MVLRDRLTYIATHLRARAPDEVPAEPGVCLNLGFIADDSGKYQEIFGIGFRFPSLPDVSLSISSNKDGQTPQPLSVRRKDAERSVIGSILEGKFRQVKVLRDGPRKLYQWDGEEALFRRPREEGGTWQEFRYDYPGIRYDKNNPRWDAAMFTGVEHNTAGGKVSSLTDEEAIALWDAVMSTIRLRVPGR
;
A
#
# COMPACT_ATOMS: atom_id res chain seq x y z
N MET A 1 -15.15 24.38 -2.55
CA MET A 1 -14.14 24.64 -3.60
C MET A 1 -14.63 24.00 -4.88
N VAL A 2 -14.66 24.74 -5.95
CA VAL A 2 -15.21 24.28 -7.21
C VAL A 2 -14.15 23.44 -7.92
N LEU A 3 -14.55 22.34 -8.56
CA LEU A 3 -13.69 21.42 -9.34
C LEU A 3 -12.80 22.21 -10.34
N ARG A 4 -13.33 23.27 -10.92
CA ARG A 4 -12.61 24.15 -11.84
C ARG A 4 -11.36 24.74 -11.21
N ASP A 5 -11.42 25.22 -9.95
CA ASP A 5 -10.28 25.86 -9.29
C ASP A 5 -9.15 24.87 -9.06
N ARG A 6 -9.50 23.60 -8.73
CA ARG A 6 -8.52 22.54 -8.58
C ARG A 6 -7.86 22.16 -9.91
N LEU A 7 -8.65 22.04 -10.97
CA LEU A 7 -8.11 21.73 -12.30
C LEU A 7 -7.19 22.86 -12.80
N THR A 8 -7.58 24.12 -12.57
CA THR A 8 -6.74 25.27 -12.90
C THR A 8 -5.45 25.24 -12.09
N TYR A 9 -5.54 24.95 -10.77
CA TYR A 9 -4.35 24.82 -9.93
C TYR A 9 -3.39 23.75 -10.47
N ILE A 10 -3.89 22.55 -10.74
CA ILE A 10 -3.08 21.45 -11.30
C ILE A 10 -2.43 21.88 -12.61
N ALA A 11 -3.19 22.44 -13.53
CA ALA A 11 -2.70 22.84 -14.84
C ALA A 11 -1.58 23.91 -14.77
N THR A 12 -1.67 24.83 -13.81
CA THR A 12 -0.67 25.92 -13.64
C THR A 12 0.56 25.50 -12.85
N HIS A 13 0.48 24.41 -12.07
CA HIS A 13 1.60 23.93 -11.22
C HIS A 13 2.20 22.61 -11.73
N LEU A 14 1.66 22.05 -12.82
CA LEU A 14 2.21 20.86 -13.46
C LEU A 14 3.42 21.23 -14.31
N ARG A 15 4.52 20.58 -14.06
CA ARG A 15 5.72 20.65 -14.90
C ARG A 15 6.26 19.26 -15.27
N ALA A 16 7.05 19.19 -16.31
CA ALA A 16 7.80 17.99 -16.64
C ALA A 16 8.83 17.67 -15.55
N ARG A 17 9.09 16.38 -15.36
CA ARG A 17 10.09 15.86 -14.43
C ARG A 17 10.85 14.71 -15.07
N ALA A 18 12.19 14.73 -14.97
CA ALA A 18 13.00 13.60 -15.38
C ALA A 18 12.72 12.36 -14.50
N PRO A 19 12.90 11.13 -15.01
CA PRO A 19 12.59 9.90 -14.25
C PRO A 19 13.33 9.79 -12.91
N ASP A 20 14.57 10.28 -12.87
CA ASP A 20 15.49 10.27 -11.73
C ASP A 20 15.48 11.57 -10.91
N GLU A 21 14.77 12.60 -11.38
CA GLU A 21 14.67 13.86 -10.67
C GLU A 21 13.93 13.71 -9.33
N VAL A 22 14.53 14.26 -8.28
CA VAL A 22 13.90 14.44 -6.96
C VAL A 22 13.60 15.94 -6.80
N PRO A 23 12.32 16.38 -6.94
CA PRO A 23 11.96 17.77 -6.69
C PRO A 23 12.35 18.20 -5.28
N ALA A 24 12.90 19.42 -5.17
CA ALA A 24 13.26 20.00 -3.88
C ALA A 24 12.06 20.64 -3.16
N GLU A 25 11.07 21.08 -3.92
CA GLU A 25 9.84 21.70 -3.43
C GLU A 25 8.79 20.63 -3.03
N PRO A 26 7.88 20.96 -2.09
CA PRO A 26 6.73 20.10 -1.77
C PRO A 26 5.80 19.92 -2.98
N GLY A 27 5.23 18.71 -3.10
CA GLY A 27 4.30 18.43 -4.19
C GLY A 27 4.13 16.94 -4.46
N VAL A 28 3.44 16.64 -5.56
CA VAL A 28 3.10 15.28 -5.98
C VAL A 28 3.91 14.87 -7.21
N CYS A 29 4.68 13.79 -7.10
CA CYS A 29 5.38 13.19 -8.23
C CYS A 29 4.43 12.30 -9.05
N LEU A 30 4.38 12.55 -10.33
CA LEU A 30 3.73 11.71 -11.33
C LEU A 30 4.78 11.04 -12.22
N ASN A 31 4.36 10.09 -13.04
CA ASN A 31 5.24 9.58 -14.08
C ASN A 31 5.57 10.72 -15.07
N LEU A 32 6.86 11.06 -15.18
CA LEU A 32 7.38 12.17 -16.00
C LEU A 32 6.80 13.57 -15.67
N GLY A 33 6.14 13.72 -14.53
CA GLY A 33 5.54 15.00 -14.13
C GLY A 33 5.70 15.29 -12.64
N PHE A 34 5.52 16.55 -12.29
CA PHE A 34 5.48 17.01 -10.91
C PHE A 34 4.47 18.15 -10.77
N ILE A 35 3.64 18.09 -9.74
CA ILE A 35 2.69 19.15 -9.38
C ILE A 35 3.19 19.76 -8.08
N ALA A 36 3.69 20.99 -8.13
CA ALA A 36 4.07 21.70 -6.92
C ALA A 36 2.85 22.03 -6.08
N ASP A 37 2.87 21.70 -4.79
CA ASP A 37 1.82 22.05 -3.82
C ASP A 37 2.40 22.14 -2.41
N ASP A 38 2.63 23.33 -1.96
CA ASP A 38 3.03 23.67 -0.59
C ASP A 38 1.85 24.10 0.29
N SER A 39 0.67 24.30 -0.31
CA SER A 39 -0.48 24.89 0.37
C SER A 39 -1.07 24.02 1.47
N GLY A 40 -0.95 22.70 1.35
CA GLY A 40 -1.60 21.75 2.24
C GLY A 40 -3.14 21.80 2.21
N LYS A 41 -3.74 22.53 1.24
CA LYS A 41 -5.18 22.76 1.18
C LYS A 41 -5.97 21.60 0.61
N TYR A 42 -5.31 20.75 -0.16
CA TYR A 42 -5.99 19.71 -0.90
C TYR A 42 -5.73 18.35 -0.28
N GLN A 43 -6.80 17.60 -0.11
CA GLN A 43 -6.71 16.19 0.19
C GLN A 43 -6.12 15.48 -1.02
N GLU A 44 -5.07 14.72 -0.79
CA GLU A 44 -4.43 13.93 -1.81
C GLU A 44 -4.54 12.45 -1.45
N ILE A 45 -5.05 11.68 -2.40
CA ILE A 45 -5.00 10.23 -2.36
C ILE A 45 -4.06 9.83 -3.49
N PHE A 46 -2.98 9.18 -3.13
CA PHE A 46 -1.98 8.68 -4.06
C PHE A 46 -1.94 7.17 -4.01
N GLY A 47 -1.91 6.54 -5.16
CA GLY A 47 -1.74 5.10 -5.27
C GLY A 47 -0.78 4.77 -6.42
N ILE A 48 0.15 3.87 -6.17
CA ILE A 48 1.07 3.35 -7.17
C ILE A 48 1.08 1.83 -7.12
N GLY A 49 1.00 1.20 -8.28
CA GLY A 49 1.12 -0.24 -8.44
C GLY A 49 2.42 -0.62 -9.13
N PHE A 50 3.01 -1.71 -8.69
CA PHE A 50 4.23 -2.28 -9.24
C PHE A 50 3.98 -3.70 -9.74
N ARG A 51 4.59 -4.03 -10.87
CA ARG A 51 4.70 -5.40 -11.40
C ARG A 51 6.17 -5.75 -11.56
N PHE A 52 6.49 -6.98 -11.27
CA PHE A 52 7.86 -7.48 -11.39
C PHE A 52 7.96 -8.29 -12.68
N PRO A 53 8.77 -7.91 -13.67
CA PRO A 53 8.88 -8.67 -14.93
C PRO A 53 9.28 -10.13 -14.73
N SER A 54 10.14 -10.39 -13.73
CA SER A 54 10.58 -11.75 -13.36
C SER A 54 9.56 -12.56 -12.55
N LEU A 55 8.54 -11.87 -11.97
CA LEU A 55 7.50 -12.46 -11.12
C LEU A 55 6.13 -11.93 -11.56
N PRO A 56 5.61 -12.36 -12.71
CA PRO A 56 4.42 -11.76 -13.33
C PRO A 56 3.12 -11.98 -12.54
N ASP A 57 3.13 -12.93 -11.61
CA ASP A 57 2.01 -13.20 -10.71
C ASP A 57 2.13 -12.49 -9.36
N VAL A 58 3.11 -11.62 -9.20
CA VAL A 58 3.28 -10.78 -7.99
C VAL A 58 2.89 -9.36 -8.29
N SER A 59 2.04 -8.77 -7.46
CA SER A 59 1.70 -7.35 -7.49
C SER A 59 1.98 -6.71 -6.14
N LEU A 60 2.54 -5.51 -6.19
CA LEU A 60 2.71 -4.64 -5.04
C LEU A 60 1.97 -3.34 -5.29
N SER A 61 1.33 -2.81 -4.29
CA SER A 61 0.75 -1.46 -4.30
C SER A 61 1.11 -0.71 -3.04
N ILE A 62 1.30 0.59 -3.19
CA ILE A 62 1.48 1.52 -2.08
C ILE A 62 0.48 2.64 -2.27
N SER A 63 -0.26 2.97 -1.23
CA SER A 63 -1.17 4.10 -1.22
C SER A 63 -0.92 5.03 -0.05
N SER A 64 -1.19 6.30 -0.24
CA SER A 64 -1.11 7.32 0.80
C SER A 64 -2.32 8.25 0.72
N ASN A 65 -2.82 8.64 1.88
CA ASN A 65 -3.90 9.60 2.00
C ASN A 65 -3.49 10.69 2.99
N LYS A 66 -3.28 11.90 2.49
CA LYS A 66 -2.76 13.05 3.24
C LYS A 66 -3.65 13.46 4.41
N ASP A 67 -4.97 13.37 4.26
CA ASP A 67 -5.93 13.70 5.32
C ASP A 67 -6.57 12.46 5.94
N GLY A 68 -6.31 11.31 5.35
CA GLY A 68 -6.85 10.04 5.81
C GLY A 68 -6.14 9.57 7.07
N GLN A 69 -6.92 9.19 8.02
CA GLN A 69 -6.45 8.47 9.19
C GLN A 69 -7.25 7.19 9.32
N THR A 70 -6.56 6.08 9.51
CA THR A 70 -7.25 4.85 9.88
C THR A 70 -7.64 4.95 11.34
N PRO A 71 -8.94 4.94 11.66
CA PRO A 71 -9.40 5.11 13.04
C PRO A 71 -8.95 3.98 13.97
N GLN A 72 -8.63 2.82 13.40
CA GLN A 72 -8.26 1.62 14.16
C GLN A 72 -7.03 0.93 13.55
N PRO A 73 -6.16 0.34 14.38
CA PRO A 73 -5.04 -0.50 13.95
C PRO A 73 -5.48 -1.64 13.02
N LEU A 74 -4.57 -2.12 12.17
CA LEU A 74 -4.82 -3.21 11.23
C LEU A 74 -5.28 -4.49 11.96
N SER A 75 -4.66 -4.80 13.10
CA SER A 75 -5.01 -5.93 13.97
C SER A 75 -6.44 -5.86 14.51
N VAL A 76 -6.91 -4.67 14.87
CA VAL A 76 -8.28 -4.47 15.37
C VAL A 76 -9.28 -4.61 14.24
N ARG A 77 -9.07 -3.94 13.12
CA ARG A 77 -9.94 -4.02 11.94
C ARG A 77 -10.10 -5.47 11.44
N ARG A 78 -9.02 -6.24 11.49
CA ARG A 78 -9.04 -7.65 11.12
C ARG A 78 -9.92 -8.47 12.07
N LYS A 79 -9.73 -8.31 13.40
CA LYS A 79 -10.57 -8.99 14.40
C LYS A 79 -12.05 -8.63 14.27
N ASP A 80 -12.33 -7.37 13.97
CA ASP A 80 -13.72 -6.92 13.76
C ASP A 80 -14.32 -7.53 12.49
N ALA A 81 -13.53 -7.65 11.40
CA ALA A 81 -13.97 -8.33 10.19
C ALA A 81 -14.25 -9.83 10.43
N GLU A 82 -13.39 -10.53 11.18
CA GLU A 82 -13.58 -11.93 11.56
C GLU A 82 -14.84 -12.14 12.42
N ARG A 83 -15.17 -11.18 13.28
CA ARG A 83 -16.36 -11.21 14.15
C ARG A 83 -17.65 -10.75 13.48
N SER A 84 -17.56 -10.17 12.31
CA SER A 84 -18.73 -9.67 11.58
C SER A 84 -19.66 -10.84 11.16
N VAL A 85 -20.92 -10.50 10.83
CA VAL A 85 -21.88 -11.49 10.30
C VAL A 85 -21.33 -12.18 9.05
N ILE A 86 -20.65 -11.42 8.19
CA ILE A 86 -19.96 -11.95 7.00
C ILE A 86 -18.82 -12.87 7.42
N GLY A 87 -18.05 -12.52 8.46
CA GLY A 87 -17.00 -13.35 9.04
C GLY A 87 -17.53 -14.69 9.52
N SER A 88 -18.66 -14.73 10.22
CA SER A 88 -19.26 -15.98 10.69
C SER A 88 -19.72 -16.90 9.55
N ILE A 89 -20.26 -16.34 8.47
CA ILE A 89 -20.65 -17.10 7.26
C ILE A 89 -19.41 -17.67 6.55
N LEU A 90 -18.30 -16.96 6.58
CA LEU A 90 -17.04 -17.34 5.95
C LEU A 90 -16.09 -18.09 6.90
N GLU A 91 -16.52 -18.45 8.11
CA GLU A 91 -15.66 -19.05 9.16
C GLU A 91 -14.85 -20.26 8.64
N GLY A 92 -15.47 -21.13 7.83
CA GLY A 92 -14.78 -22.26 7.22
C GLY A 92 -13.64 -21.85 6.27
N LYS A 93 -13.75 -20.70 5.57
CA LYS A 93 -12.72 -20.16 4.70
C LYS A 93 -11.63 -19.46 5.53
N PHE A 94 -11.98 -18.76 6.60
CA PHE A 94 -11.01 -18.11 7.49
C PHE A 94 -10.13 -19.12 8.25
N ARG A 95 -10.68 -20.26 8.66
CA ARG A 95 -9.90 -21.33 9.33
C ARG A 95 -8.78 -21.92 8.48
N GLN A 96 -8.86 -21.79 7.17
CA GLN A 96 -7.83 -22.28 6.24
C GLN A 96 -6.73 -21.23 5.96
N VAL A 97 -6.92 -19.98 6.43
CA VAL A 97 -5.92 -18.94 6.30
C VAL A 97 -4.82 -19.15 7.33
N LYS A 98 -3.58 -19.31 6.86
CA LYS A 98 -2.42 -19.38 7.75
C LYS A 98 -1.84 -17.98 7.96
N VAL A 99 -1.73 -17.56 9.20
CA VAL A 99 -0.96 -16.37 9.56
C VAL A 99 0.52 -16.73 9.49
N LEU A 100 1.28 -16.03 8.65
CA LEU A 100 2.72 -16.21 8.50
C LEU A 100 3.47 -15.28 9.44
N ARG A 101 3.02 -14.02 9.53
CA ARG A 101 3.55 -13.00 10.44
C ARG A 101 2.48 -11.95 10.68
N ASP A 102 2.41 -11.42 11.91
CA ASP A 102 1.40 -10.44 12.31
C ASP A 102 1.91 -9.62 13.50
N GLY A 103 1.71 -8.31 13.46
CA GLY A 103 2.04 -7.45 14.59
C GLY A 103 2.65 -6.10 14.20
N PRO A 104 3.20 -5.38 15.21
CA PRO A 104 3.84 -4.10 14.98
C PRO A 104 5.10 -4.26 14.13
N ARG A 105 5.29 -3.31 13.23
CA ARG A 105 6.49 -3.22 12.40
C ARG A 105 6.91 -1.77 12.24
N LYS A 106 8.13 -1.49 12.66
CA LYS A 106 8.75 -0.19 12.41
C LYS A 106 9.45 -0.19 11.06
N LEU A 107 9.12 0.78 10.23
CA LEU A 107 9.75 1.04 8.95
C LEU A 107 10.26 2.47 8.93
N TYR A 108 11.59 2.65 8.88
CA TYR A 108 12.22 3.96 8.97
C TYR A 108 11.72 4.73 10.22
N GLN A 109 10.90 5.77 10.07
CA GLN A 109 10.33 6.56 11.18
C GLN A 109 8.87 6.20 11.50
N TRP A 110 8.26 5.28 10.76
CA TRP A 110 6.85 4.95 10.88
C TRP A 110 6.66 3.69 11.72
N ASP A 111 5.90 3.84 12.81
CA ASP A 111 5.47 2.74 13.65
C ASP A 111 4.08 2.28 13.16
N GLY A 112 4.06 1.23 12.38
CA GLY A 112 2.87 0.66 11.78
C GLY A 112 2.62 -0.77 12.23
N GLU A 113 1.68 -1.43 11.57
CA GLU A 113 1.39 -2.85 11.74
C GLU A 113 1.45 -3.58 10.41
N GLU A 114 1.87 -4.85 10.45
CA GLU A 114 1.78 -5.73 9.29
C GLU A 114 0.96 -6.99 9.59
N ALA A 115 0.43 -7.58 8.53
CA ALA A 115 -0.24 -8.86 8.57
C ALA A 115 0.07 -9.63 7.27
N LEU A 116 0.69 -10.79 7.40
CA LEU A 116 1.13 -11.64 6.30
C LEU A 116 0.37 -12.96 6.37
N PHE A 117 -0.31 -13.29 5.30
CA PHE A 117 -1.17 -14.47 5.21
C PHE A 117 -0.81 -15.35 4.04
N ARG A 118 -0.94 -16.67 4.24
CA ARG A 118 -1.15 -17.63 3.18
C ARG A 118 -2.64 -17.97 3.10
N ARG A 119 -3.22 -17.81 1.93
CA ARG A 119 -4.64 -18.07 1.67
C ARG A 119 -4.82 -19.29 0.78
N PRO A 120 -5.82 -20.15 1.04
CA PRO A 120 -6.19 -21.22 0.15
C PRO A 120 -6.92 -20.66 -1.08
N ARG A 121 -6.87 -21.41 -2.18
CA ARG A 121 -7.71 -21.21 -3.36
C ARG A 121 -8.82 -22.26 -3.37
N GLU A 122 -9.95 -21.92 -3.97
CA GLU A 122 -11.08 -22.84 -4.14
C GLU A 122 -10.70 -24.02 -5.07
N GLU A 123 -9.89 -23.75 -6.08
CA GLU A 123 -9.41 -24.75 -7.05
C GLU A 123 -8.14 -25.51 -6.60
N GLY A 124 -7.77 -25.38 -5.34
CA GLY A 124 -6.56 -25.95 -4.79
C GLY A 124 -5.32 -25.06 -4.92
N GLY A 125 -4.31 -25.36 -4.09
CA GLY A 125 -3.10 -24.55 -3.95
C GLY A 125 -3.31 -23.32 -3.07
N THR A 126 -2.29 -22.47 -3.02
CA THR A 126 -2.27 -21.29 -2.13
C THR A 126 -1.68 -20.07 -2.83
N TRP A 127 -1.93 -18.90 -2.23
CA TRP A 127 -1.37 -17.61 -2.57
C TRP A 127 -1.13 -16.80 -1.31
N GLN A 128 -0.33 -15.75 -1.37
CA GLN A 128 0.00 -14.90 -0.23
C GLN A 128 -0.63 -13.51 -0.38
N GLU A 129 -1.14 -12.98 0.74
CA GLU A 129 -1.59 -11.62 0.91
C GLU A 129 -0.82 -10.98 2.06
N PHE A 130 -0.07 -9.93 1.77
CA PHE A 130 0.74 -9.20 2.72
C PHE A 130 0.27 -7.76 2.79
N ARG A 131 0.15 -7.24 3.99
CA ARG A 131 -0.29 -5.87 4.25
C ARG A 131 0.57 -5.21 5.29
N TYR A 132 0.81 -3.93 5.09
CA TYR A 132 1.33 -3.02 6.08
C TYR A 132 0.45 -1.77 6.12
N ASP A 133 0.23 -1.22 7.31
CA ASP A 133 -0.59 -0.01 7.50
C ASP A 133 0.09 0.89 8.53
N TYR A 134 0.35 2.12 8.13
CA TYR A 134 0.75 3.21 9.01
C TYR A 134 -0.41 4.20 9.12
N PRO A 135 -0.98 4.41 10.30
CA PRO A 135 -2.20 5.20 10.46
C PRO A 135 -2.01 6.70 10.20
N GLY A 136 -0.75 7.16 10.14
CA GLY A 136 -0.45 8.59 10.01
C GLY A 136 -0.63 9.37 11.30
N ILE A 137 -0.28 10.64 11.24
CA ILE A 137 -0.54 11.62 12.30
C ILE A 137 -1.57 12.63 11.76
N ARG A 138 -2.70 12.71 12.45
CA ARG A 138 -3.80 13.58 12.02
C ARG A 138 -3.33 15.03 11.89
N TYR A 139 -3.66 15.64 10.76
CA TYR A 139 -3.28 17.02 10.37
C TYR A 139 -1.76 17.24 10.16
N ASP A 140 -0.95 16.20 10.22
CA ASP A 140 0.47 16.30 9.89
C ASP A 140 0.70 15.89 8.44
N LYS A 141 0.92 16.85 7.56
CA LYS A 141 1.19 16.60 6.14
C LYS A 141 2.52 15.89 5.86
N ASN A 142 3.44 15.89 6.82
CA ASN A 142 4.73 15.22 6.71
C ASN A 142 4.65 13.75 7.14
N ASN A 143 3.58 13.40 7.85
CA ASN A 143 3.31 12.05 8.32
C ASN A 143 1.91 11.58 7.88
N PRO A 144 1.62 11.55 6.57
CA PRO A 144 0.33 11.10 6.07
C PRO A 144 0.17 9.60 6.35
N ARG A 145 -1.09 9.16 6.47
CA ARG A 145 -1.39 7.74 6.42
C ARG A 145 -0.87 7.14 5.11
N TRP A 146 -0.30 5.95 5.20
CA TRP A 146 0.02 5.16 4.03
C TRP A 146 -0.11 3.66 4.32
N ASP A 147 -0.36 2.90 3.28
CA ASP A 147 -0.43 1.45 3.34
C ASP A 147 0.30 0.82 2.15
N ALA A 148 0.76 -0.40 2.35
CA ALA A 148 1.30 -1.22 1.29
C ALA A 148 0.60 -2.59 1.28
N ALA A 149 0.39 -3.13 0.08
CA ALA A 149 -0.15 -4.46 -0.09
C ALA A 149 0.61 -5.21 -1.18
N MET A 150 0.98 -6.46 -0.90
CA MET A 150 1.54 -7.38 -1.88
C MET A 150 0.66 -8.61 -2.00
N PHE A 151 0.41 -9.02 -3.22
CA PHE A 151 -0.37 -10.21 -3.55
C PHE A 151 0.45 -11.08 -4.50
N THR A 152 0.41 -12.39 -4.26
CA THR A 152 0.97 -13.39 -5.17
C THR A 152 -0.15 -14.17 -5.87
N GLY A 153 0.19 -15.01 -6.83
CA GLY A 153 -0.80 -15.77 -7.58
C GLY A 153 -1.80 -14.88 -8.32
N VAL A 154 -1.39 -13.69 -8.75
CA VAL A 154 -2.25 -12.74 -9.45
C VAL A 154 -2.43 -13.18 -10.90
N GLU A 155 -3.68 -13.28 -11.33
CA GLU A 155 -4.06 -13.55 -12.70
C GLU A 155 -5.18 -12.61 -13.11
N HIS A 156 -5.09 -12.00 -14.30
CA HIS A 156 -6.06 -11.02 -14.83
C HIS A 156 -6.47 -9.94 -13.79
N ASN A 157 -5.49 -9.42 -13.04
CA ASN A 157 -5.66 -8.48 -11.92
C ASN A 157 -6.44 -9.01 -10.71
N THR A 158 -6.68 -10.32 -10.64
CA THR A 158 -7.34 -10.98 -9.50
C THR A 158 -6.28 -11.64 -8.62
N ALA A 159 -6.23 -11.24 -7.35
CA ALA A 159 -5.38 -11.87 -6.34
C ALA A 159 -5.86 -13.32 -6.09
N GLY A 160 -4.94 -14.28 -6.07
CA GLY A 160 -5.28 -15.69 -5.94
C GLY A 160 -5.98 -16.29 -7.17
N GLY A 161 -5.97 -15.63 -8.33
CA GLY A 161 -6.48 -16.17 -9.58
C GLY A 161 -5.74 -17.42 -10.03
N LYS A 162 -4.47 -17.59 -9.62
CA LYS A 162 -3.68 -18.80 -9.78
C LYS A 162 -2.87 -19.14 -8.53
N VAL A 163 -2.25 -20.31 -8.51
CA VAL A 163 -1.30 -20.69 -7.45
C VAL A 163 -0.11 -19.74 -7.49
N SER A 164 0.35 -19.31 -6.31
CA SER A 164 1.57 -18.51 -6.20
C SER A 164 2.77 -19.24 -6.80
N SER A 165 3.60 -18.50 -7.54
CA SER A 165 4.90 -18.98 -7.99
C SER A 165 5.96 -19.00 -6.88
N LEU A 166 5.69 -18.33 -5.76
CA LEU A 166 6.59 -18.22 -4.62
C LEU A 166 6.14 -19.12 -3.47
N THR A 167 7.10 -19.67 -2.75
CA THR A 167 6.89 -20.25 -1.41
C THR A 167 6.59 -19.15 -0.40
N ASP A 168 6.15 -19.54 0.82
CA ASP A 168 5.90 -18.57 1.90
C ASP A 168 7.18 -17.81 2.26
N GLU A 169 8.32 -18.50 2.31
CA GLU A 169 9.63 -17.96 2.68
C GLU A 169 10.13 -16.98 1.62
N GLU A 170 10.00 -17.32 0.34
CA GLU A 170 10.38 -16.43 -0.77
C GLU A 170 9.51 -15.19 -0.83
N ALA A 171 8.20 -15.33 -0.62
CA ALA A 171 7.28 -14.19 -0.58
C ALA A 171 7.59 -13.27 0.60
N ILE A 172 7.89 -13.81 1.79
CA ILE A 172 8.31 -13.03 2.97
C ILE A 172 9.62 -12.31 2.69
N ALA A 173 10.61 -12.99 2.10
CA ALA A 173 11.89 -12.39 1.76
C ALA A 173 11.74 -11.23 0.76
N LEU A 174 10.91 -11.42 -0.27
CA LEU A 174 10.59 -10.35 -1.23
C LEU A 174 9.92 -9.15 -0.55
N TRP A 175 8.91 -9.41 0.29
CA TRP A 175 8.24 -8.38 1.07
C TRP A 175 9.21 -7.60 1.94
N ASP A 176 10.07 -8.28 2.67
CA ASP A 176 11.03 -7.64 3.56
C ASP A 176 12.06 -6.82 2.79
N ALA A 177 12.55 -7.34 1.66
CA ALA A 177 13.46 -6.62 0.78
C ALA A 177 12.83 -5.31 0.28
N VAL A 178 11.59 -5.37 -0.25
CA VAL A 178 10.88 -4.18 -0.75
C VAL A 178 10.61 -3.19 0.38
N MET A 179 10.03 -3.66 1.48
CA MET A 179 9.65 -2.78 2.60
C MET A 179 10.85 -2.10 3.26
N SER A 180 12.03 -2.74 3.25
CA SER A 180 13.26 -2.13 3.76
C SER A 180 13.76 -0.94 2.93
N THR A 181 13.31 -0.81 1.69
CA THR A 181 13.68 0.30 0.79
C THR A 181 12.80 1.54 0.98
N ILE A 182 11.66 1.41 1.66
CA ILE A 182 10.71 2.51 1.84
C ILE A 182 11.26 3.51 2.85
N ARG A 183 11.43 4.74 2.40
CA ARG A 183 11.97 5.85 3.20
C ARG A 183 11.45 7.18 2.69
N LEU A 184 11.53 8.21 3.52
CA LEU A 184 11.29 9.56 3.05
C LEU A 184 12.30 9.94 1.97
N ARG A 185 11.81 10.59 0.96
CA ARG A 185 12.62 11.19 -0.07
C ARG A 185 13.23 12.47 0.49
N VAL A 186 14.56 12.54 0.56
CA VAL A 186 15.27 13.74 0.97
C VAL A 186 15.55 14.57 -0.28
N PRO A 187 15.06 15.83 -0.34
CA PRO A 187 15.38 16.72 -1.46
C PRO A 187 16.89 16.90 -1.61
N GLY A 188 17.39 16.88 -2.85
CA GLY A 188 18.78 17.23 -3.14
C GLY A 188 19.84 16.13 -2.92
N ARG A 189 19.44 14.86 -2.82
CA ARG A 189 20.36 13.72 -2.91
C ARG A 189 20.10 12.87 -4.13
#